data_f86d67c84fefd59e08d117d97f644d63
#
_entry.id   f86d67c84fefd59e08d117d97f644d63
#
_cell.length_a   1.000
_cell.length_b   1.000
_cell.length_c   1.000
_cell.angle_alpha   90.00
_cell.angle_beta   90.00
_cell.angle_gamma   90.00
#
_symmetry.space_group_name_H-M   'P 1'
#
loop_
_entity.id
_entity.type
_entity.pdbx_description
1 polymer ?
#
loop_
_entity_poly.entity_id
_entity_poly.type
_entity_poly.pdbx_seq_one_letter_code
_entity_poly.pdbx_strand_id
1 'polypeptide(L)'
;MFYYLFYLINQKFSPPGFDIFKFITFRSAAAAITALLISFFIGPKVIAYLKKKQIGEAAKVEAPKSHLSKAGTPTMGGLIVIGSVIIPTFLWGDINNIFVILIMVVTLFLCGVGFLDDYLKVVKKKKKGLIGKYKIVGQVAIGLILGLVIYYHPQFAKFNTVTTVPFFKDLVFDFSYLYIPVVIFIITATSNAVNLTDGLDGLAIGTVSISFLGLAGICYVTGNEKFSDYLNIIYMPGSGELTVFCAALVGAGLGFLWYNSYPAQIFMGDTGSLAL
;
A
#
# COMPACT_ATOMS: atom_id res chain seq x y z
N MET A 1 9.57 6.91 13.59
CA MET A 1 10.08 8.11 14.31
C MET A 1 9.54 8.17 15.74
N PHE A 2 8.24 8.26 15.97
CA PHE A 2 7.65 8.20 17.34
C PHE A 2 8.00 6.91 18.06
N TYR A 3 8.05 5.77 17.39
CA TYR A 3 8.50 4.51 17.96
C TYR A 3 9.85 4.66 18.68
N TYR A 4 10.88 5.21 18.02
CA TYR A 4 12.19 5.42 18.62
C TYR A 4 12.20 6.51 19.69
N LEU A 5 11.48 7.61 19.47
CA LEU A 5 11.38 8.68 20.44
C LEU A 5 10.78 8.17 21.76
N PHE A 6 9.66 7.48 21.71
CA PHE A 6 9.02 6.91 22.88
C PHE A 6 9.81 5.77 23.50
N TYR A 7 10.53 4.98 22.70
CA TYR A 7 11.45 3.96 23.19
C TYR A 7 12.60 4.61 24.00
N LEU A 8 13.21 5.67 23.49
CA LEU A 8 14.29 6.41 24.19
C LEU A 8 13.77 7.08 25.46
N ILE A 9 12.59 7.71 25.43
CA ILE A 9 11.97 8.33 26.62
C ILE A 9 11.71 7.26 27.69
N ASN A 10 11.18 6.11 27.27
CA ASN A 10 10.90 5.02 28.19
C ASN A 10 12.18 4.43 28.81
N GLN A 11 13.24 4.27 28.04
CA GLN A 11 14.54 3.83 28.57
C GLN A 11 15.13 4.82 29.60
N LYS A 12 14.99 6.13 29.36
CA LYS A 12 15.66 7.18 30.16
C LYS A 12 14.84 7.57 31.40
N PHE A 13 13.53 7.60 31.29
CA PHE A 13 12.66 8.16 32.32
C PHE A 13 11.63 7.16 32.87
N SER A 14 11.43 6.02 32.21
CA SER A 14 10.44 4.96 32.58
C SER A 14 9.08 5.52 33.06
N PRO A 15 8.46 6.46 32.35
CA PRO A 15 7.20 7.04 32.81
C PRO A 15 6.08 5.99 32.75
N PRO A 16 5.16 5.96 33.73
CA PRO A 16 4.11 4.97 33.78
C PRO A 16 3.24 5.04 32.50
N GLY A 17 2.96 3.90 31.87
CA GLY A 17 2.12 3.79 30.68
C GLY A 17 2.87 3.90 29.34
N PHE A 18 4.14 4.30 29.32
CA PHE A 18 4.89 4.43 28.04
C PHE A 18 5.24 3.07 27.41
N ASP A 19 5.13 1.98 28.13
CA ASP A 19 5.32 0.63 27.57
C ASP A 19 4.32 0.30 26.44
N ILE A 20 3.18 0.98 26.39
CA ILE A 20 2.16 0.75 25.37
C ILE A 20 2.68 0.98 23.93
N PHE A 21 3.64 1.90 23.76
CA PHE A 21 4.24 2.22 22.44
C PHE A 21 5.14 1.10 21.89
N LYS A 22 5.49 0.10 22.70
CA LYS A 22 6.22 -1.10 22.24
C LYS A 22 5.31 -2.09 21.52
N PHE A 23 4.01 -2.09 21.84
CA PHE A 23 3.08 -3.06 21.27
C PHE A 23 2.69 -2.69 19.83
N ILE A 24 2.84 -3.65 18.92
CA ILE A 24 2.48 -3.52 17.50
C ILE A 24 1.00 -3.16 17.36
N THR A 25 0.11 -3.76 18.15
CA THR A 25 -1.33 -3.50 18.13
C THR A 25 -1.67 -2.03 18.40
N PHE A 26 -1.05 -1.43 19.42
CA PHE A 26 -1.23 -0.01 19.70
C PHE A 26 -0.72 0.86 18.56
N ARG A 27 0.48 0.59 18.06
CA ARG A 27 1.09 1.34 16.96
C ARG A 27 0.29 1.22 15.67
N SER A 28 -0.28 0.05 15.40
CA SER A 28 -1.16 -0.18 14.24
C SER A 28 -2.45 0.63 14.35
N ALA A 29 -3.10 0.64 15.51
CA ALA A 29 -4.29 1.46 15.75
C ALA A 29 -3.98 2.96 15.62
N ALA A 30 -2.87 3.41 16.20
CA ALA A 30 -2.42 4.79 16.10
C ALA A 30 -2.08 5.17 14.65
N ALA A 31 -1.45 4.28 13.88
CA ALA A 31 -1.16 4.48 12.47
C ALA A 31 -2.44 4.59 11.64
N ALA A 32 -3.43 3.72 11.85
CA ALA A 32 -4.71 3.77 11.17
C ALA A 32 -5.46 5.09 11.44
N ILE A 33 -5.55 5.50 12.70
CA ILE A 33 -6.19 6.77 13.08
C ILE A 33 -5.44 7.96 12.47
N THR A 34 -4.11 7.98 12.56
CA THR A 34 -3.30 9.05 11.99
C THR A 34 -3.49 9.12 10.47
N ALA A 35 -3.49 7.98 9.78
CA ALA A 35 -3.69 7.90 8.34
C ALA A 35 -5.07 8.41 7.92
N LEU A 36 -6.13 8.00 8.64
CA LEU A 36 -7.48 8.46 8.42
C LEU A 36 -7.58 9.98 8.57
N LEU A 37 -7.04 10.53 9.65
CA LEU A 37 -7.06 11.97 9.90
C LEU A 37 -6.26 12.75 8.83
N ILE A 38 -5.08 12.26 8.44
CA ILE A 38 -4.29 12.89 7.37
C ILE A 38 -5.09 12.90 6.07
N SER A 39 -5.66 11.76 5.66
CA SER A 39 -6.48 11.67 4.45
C SER A 39 -7.66 12.62 4.51
N PHE A 40 -8.34 12.70 5.65
CA PHE A 40 -9.53 13.55 5.85
C PHE A 40 -9.21 15.05 5.83
N PHE A 41 -8.11 15.48 6.46
CA PHE A 41 -7.74 16.90 6.50
C PHE A 41 -6.97 17.40 5.27
N ILE A 42 -6.20 16.52 4.63
CA ILE A 42 -5.43 16.87 3.43
C ILE A 42 -6.30 16.76 2.18
N GLY A 43 -7.25 15.82 2.14
CA GLY A 43 -8.13 15.57 1.01
C GLY A 43 -8.72 16.83 0.38
N PRO A 44 -9.45 17.70 1.12
CA PRO A 44 -10.07 18.90 0.55
C PRO A 44 -9.04 19.87 -0.06
N LYS A 45 -7.87 20.00 0.56
CA LYS A 45 -6.80 20.90 0.08
C LYS A 45 -6.23 20.40 -1.26
N VAL A 46 -5.98 19.11 -1.36
CA VAL A 46 -5.47 18.49 -2.60
C VAL A 46 -6.53 18.55 -3.70
N ILE A 47 -7.80 18.25 -3.39
CA ILE A 47 -8.91 18.35 -4.34
C ILE A 47 -9.03 19.77 -4.87
N ALA A 48 -9.01 20.77 -3.99
CA ALA A 48 -9.09 22.19 -4.39
C ALA A 48 -7.89 22.60 -5.28
N TYR A 49 -6.68 22.14 -4.92
CA TYR A 49 -5.48 22.40 -5.72
C TYR A 49 -5.55 21.79 -7.13
N LEU A 50 -5.97 20.51 -7.21
CA LEU A 50 -6.09 19.80 -8.49
C LEU A 50 -7.20 20.43 -9.37
N LYS A 51 -8.34 20.80 -8.80
CA LYS A 51 -9.40 21.54 -9.50
C LYS A 51 -8.91 22.87 -10.04
N LYS A 52 -8.18 23.66 -9.23
CA LYS A 52 -7.60 24.94 -9.66
C LYS A 52 -6.63 24.79 -10.83
N LYS A 53 -5.90 23.69 -10.90
CA LYS A 53 -4.96 23.38 -11.99
C LYS A 53 -5.63 22.73 -13.19
N GLN A 54 -6.96 22.56 -13.17
CA GLN A 54 -7.74 21.86 -14.22
C GLN A 54 -7.19 20.44 -14.51
N ILE A 55 -6.70 19.77 -13.47
CA ILE A 55 -6.19 18.41 -13.51
C ILE A 55 -7.38 17.47 -13.33
N GLY A 56 -8.14 17.21 -14.41
CA GLY A 56 -9.30 16.33 -14.39
C GLY A 56 -9.39 15.49 -15.67
N GLU A 57 -10.12 14.38 -15.61
CA GLU A 57 -10.36 13.57 -16.80
C GLU A 57 -11.23 14.32 -17.81
N ALA A 58 -10.77 14.33 -19.07
CA ALA A 58 -11.62 14.75 -20.19
C ALA A 58 -12.69 13.68 -20.41
N ALA A 59 -13.96 14.08 -20.55
CA ALA A 59 -15.03 13.15 -20.87
C ALA A 59 -14.67 12.38 -22.15
N LYS A 60 -14.64 11.04 -22.06
CA LYS A 60 -14.51 10.18 -23.23
C LYS A 60 -15.81 10.27 -24.03
N VAL A 61 -15.73 10.64 -25.30
CA VAL A 61 -16.88 10.84 -26.19
C VAL A 61 -17.74 9.58 -26.34
N GLU A 62 -17.17 8.41 -26.03
CA GLU A 62 -17.83 7.09 -26.14
C GLU A 62 -18.35 6.56 -24.78
N ALA A 63 -18.30 7.35 -23.71
CA ALA A 63 -18.73 6.89 -22.40
C ALA A 63 -20.26 6.90 -22.23
N PRO A 64 -20.85 5.97 -21.47
CA PRO A 64 -22.26 5.99 -21.12
C PRO A 64 -22.69 7.33 -20.49
N LYS A 65 -23.95 7.72 -20.66
CA LYS A 65 -24.48 9.02 -20.15
C LYS A 65 -24.20 9.27 -18.67
N SER A 66 -24.14 8.21 -17.86
CA SER A 66 -23.76 8.26 -16.45
C SER A 66 -22.31 8.71 -16.19
N HIS A 67 -21.42 8.57 -17.18
CA HIS A 67 -20.03 9.01 -17.10
C HIS A 67 -19.83 10.47 -17.58
N LEU A 68 -20.81 11.03 -18.30
CA LEU A 68 -20.74 12.44 -18.72
C LEU A 68 -20.87 13.41 -17.53
N SER A 69 -21.57 13.02 -16.48
CA SER A 69 -21.67 13.79 -15.21
C SER A 69 -20.34 13.86 -14.44
N LYS A 70 -19.37 12.98 -14.78
CA LYS A 70 -18.05 12.91 -14.13
C LYS A 70 -16.99 13.79 -14.82
N ALA A 71 -17.34 14.45 -15.92
CA ALA A 71 -16.43 15.36 -16.60
C ALA A 71 -15.99 16.51 -15.67
N GLY A 72 -14.68 16.67 -15.50
CA GLY A 72 -14.12 17.71 -14.61
C GLY A 72 -13.81 17.24 -13.19
N THR A 73 -14.13 15.98 -12.82
CA THR A 73 -13.65 15.39 -11.54
C THR A 73 -12.13 15.25 -11.58
N PRO A 74 -11.38 15.81 -10.61
CA PRO A 74 -9.93 15.70 -10.59
C PRO A 74 -9.49 14.25 -10.42
N THR A 75 -8.36 13.90 -11.02
CA THR A 75 -7.65 12.62 -10.83
C THR A 75 -6.35 12.83 -10.05
N MET A 76 -5.55 11.80 -9.83
CA MET A 76 -4.35 11.77 -9.00
C MET A 76 -4.63 11.77 -7.49
N GLY A 77 -5.80 11.30 -7.07
CA GLY A 77 -6.15 11.12 -5.66
C GLY A 77 -5.25 10.13 -4.92
N GLY A 78 -4.56 9.27 -5.65
CA GLY A 78 -3.54 8.38 -5.11
C GLY A 78 -2.47 9.08 -4.28
N LEU A 79 -2.17 10.37 -4.56
CA LEU A 79 -1.26 11.17 -3.73
C LEU A 79 -1.77 11.34 -2.30
N ILE A 80 -3.09 11.49 -2.11
CA ILE A 80 -3.69 11.56 -0.78
C ILE A 80 -3.52 10.23 -0.06
N VAL A 81 -3.86 9.12 -0.74
CA VAL A 81 -3.76 7.78 -0.15
C VAL A 81 -2.33 7.45 0.23
N ILE A 82 -1.39 7.53 -0.72
CA ILE A 82 0.00 7.15 -0.49
C ILE A 82 0.66 8.05 0.56
N GLY A 83 0.43 9.36 0.52
CA GLY A 83 0.90 10.27 1.58
C GLY A 83 0.35 9.91 2.96
N SER A 84 -0.95 9.55 3.02
CA SER A 84 -1.61 9.13 4.26
C SER A 84 -1.19 7.74 4.75
N VAL A 85 -0.57 6.91 3.93
CA VAL A 85 0.02 5.62 4.32
C VAL A 85 1.46 5.79 4.78
N ILE A 86 2.29 6.46 3.96
CA ILE A 86 3.73 6.54 4.18
C ILE A 86 4.06 7.35 5.43
N ILE A 87 3.37 8.49 5.66
CA ILE A 87 3.65 9.33 6.83
C ILE A 87 3.38 8.59 8.15
N PRO A 88 2.20 7.97 8.39
CA PRO A 88 1.97 7.22 9.62
C PRO A 88 2.87 5.98 9.75
N THR A 89 3.17 5.28 8.65
CA THR A 89 4.11 4.16 8.69
C THR A 89 5.50 4.61 9.15
N PHE A 90 5.99 5.74 8.66
CA PHE A 90 7.26 6.34 9.09
C PHE A 90 7.22 6.79 10.55
N LEU A 91 6.08 7.30 11.04
CA LEU A 91 5.93 7.78 12.42
C LEU A 91 5.85 6.60 13.41
N TRP A 92 5.04 5.59 13.13
CA TRP A 92 4.67 4.53 14.07
C TRP A 92 5.37 3.20 13.84
N GLY A 93 5.84 2.92 12.62
CA GLY A 93 6.57 1.69 12.28
C GLY A 93 8.04 1.72 12.74
N ASP A 94 8.60 0.53 12.80
CA ASP A 94 10.04 0.34 12.94
C ASP A 94 10.72 0.49 11.57
N ILE A 95 11.28 1.67 11.32
CA ILE A 95 11.95 2.01 10.04
C ILE A 95 13.27 1.27 9.79
N ASN A 96 13.81 0.56 10.80
CA ASN A 96 15.00 -0.29 10.62
C ASN A 96 14.60 -1.73 10.23
N ASN A 97 13.32 -2.05 10.28
CA ASN A 97 12.81 -3.34 9.88
C ASN A 97 12.82 -3.46 8.35
N ILE A 98 13.47 -4.52 7.83
CA ILE A 98 13.62 -4.74 6.39
C ILE A 98 12.27 -4.88 5.66
N PHE A 99 11.26 -5.51 6.28
CA PHE A 99 9.93 -5.64 5.69
C PHE A 99 9.28 -4.28 5.49
N VAL A 100 9.40 -3.38 6.48
CA VAL A 100 8.85 -2.01 6.40
C VAL A 100 9.58 -1.20 5.34
N ILE A 101 10.91 -1.32 5.25
CA ILE A 101 11.70 -0.65 4.20
C ILE A 101 11.25 -1.12 2.82
N LEU A 102 11.17 -2.43 2.62
CA LEU A 102 10.82 -3.01 1.32
C LEU A 102 9.41 -2.59 0.88
N ILE A 103 8.40 -2.68 1.75
CA ILE A 103 7.03 -2.31 1.37
C ILE A 103 6.93 -0.81 1.05
N MET A 104 7.61 0.06 1.82
CA MET A 104 7.63 1.50 1.54
C MET A 104 8.31 1.81 0.21
N VAL A 105 9.44 1.17 -0.09
CA VAL A 105 10.17 1.36 -1.35
C VAL A 105 9.33 0.91 -2.54
N VAL A 106 8.73 -0.28 -2.48
CA VAL A 106 7.87 -0.81 -3.55
C VAL A 106 6.67 0.11 -3.79
N THR A 107 5.98 0.51 -2.72
CA THR A 107 4.82 1.41 -2.80
C THR A 107 5.20 2.76 -3.40
N LEU A 108 6.28 3.38 -2.96
CA LEU A 108 6.74 4.68 -3.49
C LEU A 108 7.20 4.57 -4.94
N PHE A 109 7.89 3.49 -5.30
CA PHE A 109 8.34 3.28 -6.67
C PHE A 109 7.15 3.13 -7.63
N LEU A 110 6.18 2.27 -7.30
CA LEU A 110 4.98 2.07 -8.13
C LEU A 110 4.10 3.32 -8.16
N CYS A 111 3.99 4.06 -7.05
CA CYS A 111 3.38 5.38 -7.00
C CYS A 111 4.05 6.34 -8.00
N GLY A 112 5.39 6.34 -8.06
CA GLY A 112 6.16 7.15 -9.02
C GLY A 112 5.85 6.78 -10.47
N VAL A 113 5.75 5.49 -10.79
CA VAL A 113 5.35 5.02 -12.14
C VAL A 113 3.94 5.50 -12.49
N GLY A 114 2.98 5.33 -11.56
CA GLY A 114 1.60 5.79 -11.74
C GLY A 114 1.50 7.31 -11.84
N PHE A 115 2.25 8.03 -11.02
CA PHE A 115 2.32 9.49 -11.07
C PHE A 115 2.82 10.00 -12.43
N LEU A 116 3.85 9.37 -13.00
CA LEU A 116 4.34 9.71 -14.33
C LEU A 116 3.28 9.50 -15.40
N ASP A 117 2.49 8.44 -15.30
CA ASP A 117 1.39 8.20 -16.23
C ASP A 117 0.31 9.29 -16.15
N ASP A 118 -0.19 9.54 -14.94
CA ASP A 118 -1.20 10.57 -14.69
C ASP A 118 -0.70 11.96 -15.10
N TYR A 119 0.56 12.30 -14.79
CA TYR A 119 1.17 13.56 -15.17
C TYR A 119 1.24 13.74 -16.69
N LEU A 120 1.61 12.69 -17.41
CA LEU A 120 1.65 12.73 -18.89
C LEU A 120 0.26 12.87 -19.49
N LYS A 121 -0.75 12.17 -18.93
CA LYS A 121 -2.14 12.23 -19.41
C LYS A 121 -2.75 13.60 -19.17
N VAL A 122 -2.62 14.12 -17.95
CA VAL A 122 -3.41 15.26 -17.50
C VAL A 122 -2.68 16.58 -17.70
N VAL A 123 -1.40 16.66 -17.30
CA VAL A 123 -0.64 17.91 -17.37
C VAL A 123 -0.07 18.12 -18.78
N LYS A 124 0.52 17.08 -19.38
CA LYS A 124 1.07 17.17 -20.75
C LYS A 124 0.03 16.86 -21.83
N LYS A 125 -1.22 16.55 -21.46
CA LYS A 125 -2.35 16.27 -22.37
C LYS A 125 -2.02 15.23 -23.45
N LYS A 126 -1.14 14.28 -23.14
CA LYS A 126 -0.84 13.16 -24.02
C LYS A 126 -1.94 12.12 -23.91
N LYS A 127 -2.78 11.95 -24.94
CA LYS A 127 -3.95 11.05 -24.97
C LYS A 127 -3.68 9.62 -24.47
N LYS A 128 -2.47 9.08 -24.69
CA LYS A 128 -2.11 7.70 -24.30
C LYS A 128 -1.33 7.61 -22.99
N GLY A 129 -1.00 8.73 -22.33
CA GLY A 129 -0.18 8.71 -21.12
C GLY A 129 1.17 8.02 -21.32
N LEU A 130 1.61 7.25 -20.34
CA LEU A 130 2.76 6.37 -20.44
C LEU A 130 2.36 5.13 -21.26
N ILE A 131 3.17 4.75 -22.23
CA ILE A 131 2.93 3.54 -23.02
C ILE A 131 2.94 2.34 -22.08
N GLY A 132 1.94 1.44 -22.18
CA GLY A 132 1.77 0.29 -21.27
C GLY A 132 3.03 -0.55 -21.05
N LYS A 133 3.89 -0.66 -22.08
CA LYS A 133 5.18 -1.35 -21.97
C LYS A 133 6.08 -0.77 -20.86
N TYR A 134 6.12 0.55 -20.69
CA TYR A 134 6.97 1.17 -19.65
C TYR A 134 6.41 0.97 -18.23
N LYS A 135 5.08 0.86 -18.08
CA LYS A 135 4.46 0.47 -16.79
C LYS A 135 4.89 -0.95 -16.41
N ILE A 136 4.76 -1.90 -17.35
CA ILE A 136 5.16 -3.29 -17.13
C ILE A 136 6.67 -3.37 -16.83
N VAL A 137 7.51 -2.64 -17.57
CA VAL A 137 8.96 -2.59 -17.28
C VAL A 137 9.24 -2.10 -15.86
N GLY A 138 8.54 -1.05 -15.39
CA GLY A 138 8.66 -0.58 -14.02
C GLY A 138 8.24 -1.63 -12.99
N GLN A 139 7.10 -2.29 -13.21
CA GLN A 139 6.61 -3.36 -12.32
C GLN A 139 7.55 -4.57 -12.29
N VAL A 140 8.06 -5.00 -13.44
CA VAL A 140 9.03 -6.09 -13.54
C VAL A 140 10.35 -5.71 -12.86
N ALA A 141 10.84 -4.48 -13.06
CA ALA A 141 12.07 -4.02 -12.43
C ALA A 141 11.99 -4.03 -10.90
N ILE A 142 10.91 -3.47 -10.32
CA ILE A 142 10.77 -3.48 -8.86
C ILE A 142 10.49 -4.88 -8.32
N GLY A 143 9.73 -5.71 -9.04
CA GLY A 143 9.51 -7.11 -8.70
C GLY A 143 10.80 -7.93 -8.71
N LEU A 144 11.68 -7.68 -9.69
CA LEU A 144 13.01 -8.30 -9.76
C LEU A 144 13.88 -7.88 -8.57
N ILE A 145 13.95 -6.58 -8.27
CA ILE A 145 14.72 -6.07 -7.13
C ILE A 145 14.20 -6.69 -5.83
N LEU A 146 12.89 -6.69 -5.62
CA LEU A 146 12.27 -7.29 -4.42
C LEU A 146 12.56 -8.79 -4.34
N GLY A 147 12.38 -9.53 -5.44
CA GLY A 147 12.66 -10.96 -5.49
C GLY A 147 14.11 -11.29 -5.18
N LEU A 148 15.06 -10.51 -5.72
CA LEU A 148 16.49 -10.68 -5.44
C LEU A 148 16.83 -10.37 -3.98
N VAL A 149 16.25 -9.29 -3.41
CA VAL A 149 16.47 -8.95 -2.00
C VAL A 149 15.93 -10.06 -1.09
N ILE A 150 14.70 -10.54 -1.32
CA ILE A 150 14.15 -11.64 -0.52
C ILE A 150 14.98 -12.92 -0.66
N TYR A 151 15.45 -13.20 -1.88
CA TYR A 151 16.21 -14.43 -2.14
C TYR A 151 17.59 -14.44 -1.47
N TYR A 152 18.33 -13.32 -1.49
CA TYR A 152 19.72 -13.26 -1.03
C TYR A 152 19.93 -12.67 0.36
N HIS A 153 18.96 -11.94 0.92
CA HIS A 153 19.15 -11.27 2.20
C HIS A 153 19.09 -12.29 3.36
N PRO A 154 20.08 -12.31 4.27
CA PRO A 154 20.21 -13.32 5.34
C PRO A 154 18.98 -13.46 6.23
N GLN A 155 18.23 -12.38 6.46
CA GLN A 155 17.03 -12.41 7.32
C GLN A 155 15.93 -13.30 6.74
N PHE A 156 15.88 -13.46 5.41
CA PHE A 156 14.87 -14.29 4.73
C PHE A 156 15.33 -15.73 4.50
N ALA A 157 16.60 -16.07 4.75
CA ALA A 157 17.20 -17.36 4.37
C ALA A 157 16.44 -18.62 4.83
N LYS A 158 15.67 -18.53 5.93
CA LYS A 158 14.88 -19.65 6.45
C LYS A 158 13.57 -19.91 5.72
N PHE A 159 13.05 -18.92 4.98
CA PHE A 159 11.71 -18.97 4.35
C PHE A 159 11.62 -18.25 2.99
N ASN A 160 12.77 -17.88 2.39
CA ASN A 160 12.84 -17.05 1.21
C ASN A 160 12.22 -17.66 -0.07
N THR A 161 12.14 -18.98 -0.16
CA THR A 161 11.63 -19.69 -1.36
C THR A 161 10.44 -20.59 -1.05
N VAL A 162 10.08 -20.68 0.24
CA VAL A 162 9.11 -21.65 0.73
C VAL A 162 7.74 -21.00 0.92
N THR A 163 6.69 -21.71 0.54
CA THR A 163 5.31 -21.31 0.82
C THR A 163 4.50 -22.49 1.34
N THR A 164 3.54 -22.21 2.22
CA THR A 164 2.55 -23.20 2.65
C THR A 164 1.37 -23.22 1.69
N VAL A 165 0.77 -24.39 1.52
CA VAL A 165 -0.45 -24.52 0.73
C VAL A 165 -1.65 -24.41 1.67
N PRO A 166 -2.57 -23.45 1.44
CA PRO A 166 -3.77 -23.30 2.27
C PRO A 166 -4.54 -24.62 2.36
N PHE A 167 -5.06 -24.93 3.56
CA PHE A 167 -5.83 -26.14 3.91
C PHE A 167 -5.01 -27.44 4.01
N PHE A 168 -3.75 -27.47 3.60
CA PHE A 168 -2.87 -28.64 3.73
C PHE A 168 -1.77 -28.36 4.75
N LYS A 169 -1.94 -28.95 5.93
CA LYS A 169 -1.15 -28.62 7.13
C LYS A 169 0.36 -28.83 6.98
N ASP A 170 0.75 -29.91 6.31
CA ASP A 170 2.16 -30.32 6.20
C ASP A 170 2.72 -30.16 4.78
N LEU A 171 1.93 -29.54 3.87
CA LEU A 171 2.37 -29.36 2.49
C LEU A 171 3.08 -28.02 2.33
N VAL A 172 4.38 -28.11 2.20
CA VAL A 172 5.27 -26.98 1.97
C VAL A 172 5.83 -27.11 0.56
N PHE A 173 5.72 -26.03 -0.22
CA PHE A 173 6.23 -25.96 -1.59
C PHE A 173 7.44 -25.04 -1.64
N ASP A 174 8.57 -25.55 -2.13
CA ASP A 174 9.79 -24.77 -2.34
C ASP A 174 9.92 -24.40 -3.83
N PHE A 175 9.82 -23.10 -4.11
CA PHE A 175 9.99 -22.56 -5.46
C PHE A 175 11.45 -22.47 -5.91
N SER A 176 12.41 -22.57 -5.00
CA SER A 176 13.82 -22.41 -5.30
C SER A 176 14.07 -21.15 -6.18
N TYR A 177 14.78 -21.25 -7.29
CA TYR A 177 15.04 -20.12 -8.21
C TYR A 177 13.78 -19.56 -8.88
N LEU A 178 12.71 -20.34 -8.99
CA LEU A 178 11.44 -19.87 -9.53
C LEU A 178 10.73 -18.82 -8.62
N TYR A 179 11.20 -18.66 -7.38
CA TYR A 179 10.65 -17.67 -6.48
C TYR A 179 10.75 -16.24 -7.02
N ILE A 180 11.87 -15.91 -7.68
CA ILE A 180 12.07 -14.56 -8.27
C ILE A 180 11.01 -14.26 -9.35
N PRO A 181 10.82 -15.10 -10.40
CA PRO A 181 9.74 -14.88 -11.36
C PRO A 181 8.35 -14.91 -10.75
N VAL A 182 8.12 -15.67 -9.69
CA VAL A 182 6.83 -15.67 -8.96
C VAL A 182 6.59 -14.30 -8.30
N VAL A 183 7.59 -13.71 -7.64
CA VAL A 183 7.48 -12.36 -7.05
C VAL A 183 7.20 -11.32 -8.13
N ILE A 184 7.91 -11.37 -9.27
CA ILE A 184 7.67 -10.47 -10.42
C ILE A 184 6.22 -10.61 -10.90
N PHE A 185 5.74 -11.84 -11.05
CA PHE A 185 4.38 -12.12 -11.48
C PHE A 185 3.35 -11.56 -10.49
N ILE A 186 3.53 -11.79 -9.19
CA ILE A 186 2.62 -11.30 -8.15
C ILE A 186 2.53 -9.77 -8.20
N ILE A 187 3.68 -9.06 -8.19
CA ILE A 187 3.70 -7.59 -8.25
C ILE A 187 3.02 -7.07 -9.50
N THR A 188 3.34 -7.65 -10.65
CA THR A 188 2.76 -7.21 -11.93
C THR A 188 1.26 -7.51 -11.98
N ALA A 189 0.85 -8.70 -11.57
CA ALA A 189 -0.56 -9.10 -11.61
C ALA A 189 -1.43 -8.28 -10.65
N THR A 190 -1.00 -8.15 -9.37
CA THR A 190 -1.77 -7.41 -8.36
C THR A 190 -1.88 -5.93 -8.68
N SER A 191 -0.77 -5.28 -9.04
CA SER A 191 -0.74 -3.87 -9.42
C SER A 191 -1.69 -3.57 -10.60
N ASN A 192 -1.67 -4.41 -11.63
CA ASN A 192 -2.59 -4.23 -12.77
C ASN A 192 -4.04 -4.61 -12.42
N ALA A 193 -4.26 -5.60 -11.55
CA ALA A 193 -5.61 -5.96 -11.09
C ALA A 193 -6.27 -4.80 -10.33
N VAL A 194 -5.56 -4.16 -9.41
CA VAL A 194 -6.08 -2.98 -8.70
C VAL A 194 -6.35 -1.84 -9.68
N ASN A 195 -5.46 -1.61 -10.64
CA ASN A 195 -5.65 -0.56 -11.66
C ASN A 195 -6.88 -0.82 -12.53
N LEU A 196 -7.16 -2.07 -12.89
CA LEU A 196 -8.37 -2.44 -13.62
C LEU A 196 -9.64 -2.30 -12.75
N THR A 197 -9.53 -2.53 -11.45
CA THR A 197 -10.63 -2.39 -10.50
C THR A 197 -11.02 -0.92 -10.27
N ASP A 198 -10.10 0.03 -10.50
CA ASP A 198 -10.33 1.48 -10.36
C ASP A 198 -11.18 2.07 -11.51
N GLY A 199 -12.19 1.34 -11.93
CA GLY A 199 -13.17 1.77 -12.94
C GLY A 199 -14.47 2.34 -12.38
N LEU A 200 -14.76 2.10 -11.10
CA LEU A 200 -15.97 2.54 -10.42
C LEU A 200 -15.63 3.28 -9.11
N ASP A 201 -16.45 4.30 -8.81
CA ASP A 201 -16.28 5.15 -7.62
C ASP A 201 -16.27 4.30 -6.35
N GLY A 202 -15.20 4.39 -5.56
CA GLY A 202 -15.03 3.71 -4.29
C GLY A 202 -14.67 2.21 -4.37
N LEU A 203 -14.78 1.57 -5.54
CA LEU A 203 -14.62 0.12 -5.65
C LEU A 203 -13.19 -0.32 -5.33
N ALA A 204 -12.20 0.26 -6.00
CA ALA A 204 -10.81 -0.14 -5.82
C ALA A 204 -10.32 0.11 -4.38
N ILE A 205 -10.49 1.33 -3.86
CA ILE A 205 -10.01 1.63 -2.51
C ILE A 205 -10.77 0.86 -1.43
N GLY A 206 -12.06 0.59 -1.64
CA GLY A 206 -12.87 -0.21 -0.72
C GLY A 206 -12.38 -1.66 -0.65
N THR A 207 -12.21 -2.32 -1.80
CA THR A 207 -11.74 -3.71 -1.87
C THR A 207 -10.30 -3.86 -1.36
N VAL A 208 -9.41 -2.92 -1.72
CA VAL A 208 -8.03 -2.88 -1.22
C VAL A 208 -8.01 -2.72 0.30
N SER A 209 -8.82 -1.83 0.88
CA SER A 209 -8.87 -1.64 2.34
C SER A 209 -9.29 -2.92 3.07
N ILE A 210 -10.28 -3.65 2.55
CA ILE A 210 -10.71 -4.94 3.13
C ILE A 210 -9.60 -5.98 3.01
N SER A 211 -8.93 -6.06 1.86
CA SER A 211 -7.82 -7.00 1.64
C SER A 211 -6.66 -6.73 2.60
N PHE A 212 -6.29 -5.46 2.80
CA PHE A 212 -5.23 -5.09 3.73
C PHE A 212 -5.61 -5.28 5.20
N LEU A 213 -6.91 -5.22 5.54
CA LEU A 213 -7.35 -5.61 6.88
C LEU A 213 -7.07 -7.10 7.14
N GLY A 214 -7.36 -7.97 6.16
CA GLY A 214 -7.01 -9.40 6.24
C GLY A 214 -5.50 -9.61 6.31
N LEU A 215 -4.73 -8.93 5.45
CA LEU A 215 -3.26 -9.01 5.44
C LEU A 215 -2.66 -8.50 6.76
N ALA A 216 -3.23 -7.48 7.39
CA ALA A 216 -2.80 -7.02 8.73
C ALA A 216 -2.88 -8.15 9.76
N GLY A 217 -3.97 -8.91 9.77
CA GLY A 217 -4.11 -10.09 10.63
C GLY A 217 -3.06 -11.16 10.34
N ILE A 218 -2.84 -11.48 9.07
CA ILE A 218 -1.83 -12.47 8.64
C ILE A 218 -0.43 -12.01 9.07
N CYS A 219 -0.04 -10.77 8.80
CA CYS A 219 1.27 -10.23 9.17
C CYS A 219 1.48 -10.26 10.69
N TYR A 220 0.45 -9.93 11.46
CA TYR A 220 0.51 -9.97 12.93
C TYR A 220 0.75 -11.39 13.45
N VAL A 221 0.03 -12.36 12.89
CA VAL A 221 0.10 -13.76 13.33
C VAL A 221 1.43 -14.41 12.90
N THR A 222 1.85 -14.21 11.64
CA THR A 222 3.13 -14.75 11.13
C THR A 222 4.34 -14.14 11.81
N GLY A 223 4.23 -12.90 12.31
CA GLY A 223 5.26 -12.22 13.08
C GLY A 223 5.35 -12.63 14.56
N ASN A 224 4.44 -13.46 15.05
CA ASN A 224 4.40 -13.91 16.44
C ASN A 224 4.62 -15.42 16.53
N GLU A 225 5.69 -15.83 17.20
CA GLU A 225 6.10 -17.24 17.32
C GLU A 225 5.00 -18.15 17.90
N LYS A 226 4.31 -17.71 18.95
CA LYS A 226 3.25 -18.50 19.60
C LYS A 226 2.03 -18.69 18.69
N PHE A 227 1.63 -17.64 17.97
CA PHE A 227 0.49 -17.73 17.07
C PHE A 227 0.82 -18.52 15.81
N SER A 228 2.01 -18.36 15.25
CA SER A 228 2.43 -19.10 14.07
C SER A 228 2.57 -20.59 14.37
N ASP A 229 3.12 -20.96 15.54
CA ASP A 229 3.18 -22.35 15.99
C ASP A 229 1.80 -22.94 16.19
N TYR A 230 0.92 -22.24 16.91
CA TYR A 230 -0.46 -22.70 17.15
C TYR A 230 -1.26 -22.92 15.86
N LEU A 231 -1.10 -22.02 14.88
CA LEU A 231 -1.80 -22.10 13.60
C LEU A 231 -1.07 -22.95 12.56
N ASN A 232 0.12 -23.45 12.89
CA ASN A 232 0.96 -24.27 12.01
C ASN A 232 1.28 -23.56 10.67
N ILE A 233 1.66 -22.28 10.77
CA ILE A 233 2.09 -21.45 9.64
C ILE A 233 3.56 -21.04 9.80
N ILE A 234 4.19 -20.61 8.70
CA ILE A 234 5.59 -20.22 8.73
C ILE A 234 5.77 -18.99 9.64
N TYR A 235 6.63 -19.13 10.67
CA TYR A 235 7.05 -18.01 11.50
C TYR A 235 8.03 -17.13 10.76
N MET A 236 7.71 -15.85 10.61
CA MET A 236 8.51 -14.86 9.91
C MET A 236 8.90 -13.72 10.87
N PRO A 237 10.05 -13.82 11.57
CA PRO A 237 10.47 -12.82 12.54
C PRO A 237 10.53 -11.41 11.94
N GLY A 238 9.83 -10.47 12.56
CA GLY A 238 9.78 -9.08 12.10
C GLY A 238 8.66 -8.75 11.11
N SER A 239 7.98 -9.73 10.50
CA SER A 239 6.85 -9.49 9.60
C SER A 239 5.68 -8.80 10.29
N GLY A 240 5.55 -8.94 11.62
CA GLY A 240 4.53 -8.26 12.41
C GLY A 240 4.54 -6.73 12.26
N GLU A 241 5.67 -6.11 11.93
CA GLU A 241 5.76 -4.67 11.68
C GLU A 241 4.96 -4.23 10.42
N LEU A 242 4.76 -5.14 9.46
CA LEU A 242 3.89 -4.87 8.31
C LEU A 242 2.43 -4.60 8.71
N THR A 243 1.99 -5.07 9.89
CA THR A 243 0.66 -4.77 10.42
C THR A 243 0.45 -3.26 10.57
N VAL A 244 1.49 -2.51 10.92
CA VAL A 244 1.43 -1.04 11.04
C VAL A 244 1.17 -0.39 9.68
N PHE A 245 1.86 -0.85 8.63
CA PHE A 245 1.64 -0.38 7.26
C PHE A 245 0.23 -0.74 6.76
N CYS A 246 -0.18 -1.99 6.94
CA CYS A 246 -1.51 -2.45 6.53
C CYS A 246 -2.63 -1.65 7.23
N ALA A 247 -2.48 -1.41 8.54
CA ALA A 247 -3.43 -0.61 9.32
C ALA A 247 -3.47 0.86 8.86
N ALA A 248 -2.29 1.45 8.57
CA ALA A 248 -2.22 2.79 7.99
C ALA A 248 -2.95 2.85 6.64
N LEU A 249 -2.80 1.82 5.80
CA LEU A 249 -3.50 1.76 4.51
C LEU A 249 -5.01 1.65 4.68
N VAL A 250 -5.49 0.84 5.62
CA VAL A 250 -6.93 0.76 5.94
C VAL A 250 -7.45 2.13 6.38
N GLY A 251 -6.74 2.82 7.28
CA GLY A 251 -7.12 4.15 7.72
C GLY A 251 -7.13 5.18 6.60
N ALA A 252 -6.07 5.21 5.77
CA ALA A 252 -5.98 6.08 4.59
C ALA A 252 -7.10 5.80 3.59
N GLY A 253 -7.39 4.51 3.34
CA GLY A 253 -8.43 4.07 2.44
C GLY A 253 -9.82 4.50 2.89
N LEU A 254 -10.15 4.34 4.17
CA LEU A 254 -11.41 4.81 4.75
C LEU A 254 -11.54 6.33 4.65
N GLY A 255 -10.46 7.09 4.94
CA GLY A 255 -10.46 8.54 4.80
C GLY A 255 -10.59 9.00 3.34
N PHE A 256 -9.95 8.32 2.40
CA PHE A 256 -10.05 8.62 0.98
C PHE A 256 -11.42 8.23 0.40
N LEU A 257 -12.00 7.12 0.84
CA LEU A 257 -13.32 6.64 0.42
C LEU A 257 -14.41 7.70 0.63
N TRP A 258 -14.27 8.56 1.65
CA TRP A 258 -15.18 9.68 1.87
C TRP A 258 -15.29 10.62 0.67
N TYR A 259 -14.21 10.80 -0.06
CA TYR A 259 -14.15 11.66 -1.26
C TYR A 259 -14.32 10.90 -2.56
N ASN A 260 -14.01 9.59 -2.56
CA ASN A 260 -14.04 8.74 -3.74
C ASN A 260 -15.33 7.91 -3.88
N SER A 261 -16.19 7.85 -2.84
CA SER A 261 -17.52 7.20 -2.93
C SER A 261 -18.43 7.98 -3.90
N TYR A 262 -19.37 7.26 -4.47
CA TYR A 262 -20.32 7.83 -5.45
C TYR A 262 -21.22 8.93 -4.84
N PRO A 263 -21.35 10.12 -5.47
CA PRO A 263 -20.60 10.60 -6.64
C PRO A 263 -19.20 11.09 -6.27
N ALA A 264 -18.15 10.56 -6.91
CA ALA A 264 -16.78 10.82 -6.55
C ALA A 264 -16.38 12.28 -6.75
N GLN A 265 -15.75 12.89 -5.73
CA GLN A 265 -15.18 14.23 -5.77
C GLN A 265 -13.74 14.23 -6.34
N ILE A 266 -13.09 13.06 -6.32
CA ILE A 266 -11.74 12.82 -6.85
C ILE A 266 -11.60 11.36 -7.25
N PHE A 267 -10.91 11.09 -8.37
CA PHE A 267 -10.49 9.75 -8.77
C PHE A 267 -9.09 9.43 -8.26
N MET A 268 -8.86 8.16 -7.93
CA MET A 268 -7.58 7.70 -7.42
C MET A 268 -6.47 7.85 -8.46
N GLY A 269 -6.74 7.47 -9.71
CA GLY A 269 -5.80 7.50 -10.82
C GLY A 269 -4.72 6.42 -10.72
N ASP A 270 -3.89 6.35 -11.75
CA ASP A 270 -2.80 5.37 -11.84
C ASP A 270 -1.75 5.58 -10.73
N THR A 271 -1.64 6.80 -10.21
CA THR A 271 -0.78 7.15 -9.06
C THR A 271 -1.08 6.29 -7.82
N GLY A 272 -2.35 6.05 -7.54
CA GLY A 272 -2.77 5.24 -6.40
C GLY A 272 -2.94 3.77 -6.78
N SER A 273 -3.65 3.50 -7.86
CA SER A 273 -4.06 2.14 -8.22
C SER A 273 -2.90 1.21 -8.59
N LEU A 274 -1.77 1.73 -9.12
CA LEU A 274 -0.58 0.91 -9.37
C LEU A 274 0.24 0.65 -8.10
N ALA A 275 0.12 1.50 -7.08
CA ALA A 275 0.90 1.42 -5.85
C ALA A 275 0.24 0.56 -4.76
N LEU A 276 -1.07 0.31 -4.88
CA LEU A 276 -1.89 -0.48 -3.96
C LEU A 276 -2.08 -1.90 -4.43
#